data_337bd15ee021f29326238b7e12ce5b5a
#
_entry.id   337bd15ee021f29326238b7e12ce5b5a
#
_cell.length_a   1.000
_cell.length_b   1.000
_cell.length_c   1.000
_cell.angle_alpha   90.00
_cell.angle_beta   90.00
_cell.angle_gamma   90.00
#
_symmetry.space_group_name_H-M   'P 1'
#
loop_
_entity.id
_entity.type
_entity.pdbx_description
1 polymer ?
#
loop_
_entity_poly.entity_id
_entity_poly.type
_entity_poly.pdbx_seq_one_letter_code
_entity_poly.pdbx_strand_id
1 'polypeptide(L)'
;MVAPVDAIDDLRDGLVQVSFAVIAILNRVAAEQDLSLTQLRVLGILRDREPTMAELATYLGLERSTVSGLIDRAVVRGLVRKTADSADGRSVRVSLTAEARRLETRVIAEIGELMAPLTRRLNPGERKRLSALLAKALGQ
;
A
#
# COMPACT_ATOMS: atom_id res chain seq x y z
N MET A 1 -7.76 39.75 -0.79
CA MET A 1 -8.10 38.45 -0.15
C MET A 1 -7.49 37.36 -1.00
N VAL A 2 -6.47 36.70 -0.46
CA VAL A 2 -5.59 35.76 -1.24
C VAL A 2 -5.79 34.31 -0.84
N ALA A 3 -6.85 34.03 -0.10
CA ALA A 3 -7.04 32.74 0.58
C ALA A 3 -7.13 31.46 -0.28
N PRO A 4 -7.68 31.41 -1.51
CA PRO A 4 -7.86 30.12 -2.20
C PRO A 4 -6.56 29.51 -2.73
N VAL A 5 -5.61 30.31 -3.17
CA VAL A 5 -4.34 29.82 -3.73
C VAL A 5 -3.42 29.31 -2.61
N ASP A 6 -3.35 30.07 -1.53
CA ASP A 6 -2.53 29.72 -0.37
C ASP A 6 -3.00 28.40 0.28
N ALA A 7 -4.31 28.18 0.37
CA ALA A 7 -4.87 26.97 0.95
C ALA A 7 -4.56 25.72 0.12
N ILE A 8 -4.54 25.83 -1.21
CA ILE A 8 -4.17 24.72 -2.11
C ILE A 8 -2.68 24.43 -1.99
N ASP A 9 -1.86 25.45 -1.93
CA ASP A 9 -0.41 25.31 -1.76
C ASP A 9 -0.06 24.70 -0.40
N ASP A 10 -0.73 25.13 0.67
CA ASP A 10 -0.56 24.54 2.01
C ASP A 10 -0.97 23.07 2.04
N LEU A 11 -2.07 22.71 1.38
CA LEU A 11 -2.49 21.30 1.29
C LEU A 11 -1.48 20.47 0.51
N ARG A 12 -1.02 20.96 -0.63
CA ARG A 12 0.04 20.29 -1.42
C ARG A 12 1.28 20.06 -0.56
N ASP A 13 1.76 21.09 0.10
CA ASP A 13 2.99 21.02 0.91
C ASP A 13 2.80 20.07 2.10
N GLY A 14 1.65 20.09 2.75
CA GLY A 14 1.30 19.16 3.82
C GLY A 14 1.27 17.69 3.34
N LEU A 15 0.68 17.43 2.18
CA LEU A 15 0.65 16.09 1.59
C LEU A 15 2.06 15.61 1.25
N VAL A 16 2.91 16.47 0.70
CA VAL A 16 4.31 16.14 0.39
C VAL A 16 5.08 15.79 1.66
N GLN A 17 4.97 16.62 2.70
CA GLN A 17 5.64 16.38 3.98
C GLN A 17 5.18 15.07 4.64
N VAL A 18 3.88 14.83 4.68
CA VAL A 18 3.31 13.59 5.22
C VAL A 18 3.79 12.40 4.39
N SER A 19 3.81 12.53 3.06
CA SER A 19 4.27 11.47 2.18
C SER A 19 5.71 11.08 2.47
N PHE A 20 6.63 12.02 2.63
CA PHE A 20 8.02 11.71 2.98
C PHE A 20 8.15 11.06 4.35
N ALA A 21 7.40 11.53 5.35
CA ALA A 21 7.41 10.92 6.68
C ALA A 21 6.90 9.47 6.63
N VAL A 22 5.81 9.23 5.91
CA VAL A 22 5.22 7.89 5.74
C VAL A 22 6.13 6.97 4.93
N ILE A 23 6.71 7.45 3.83
CA ILE A 23 7.65 6.68 3.01
C ILE A 23 8.86 6.24 3.84
N ALA A 24 9.40 7.09 4.70
CA ALA A 24 10.52 6.73 5.59
C ALA A 24 10.14 5.56 6.51
N ILE A 25 8.94 5.59 7.08
CA ILE A 25 8.42 4.51 7.92
C ILE A 25 8.26 3.21 7.11
N LEU A 26 7.63 3.30 5.93
CA LEU A 26 7.39 2.14 5.08
C LEU A 26 8.69 1.51 4.58
N ASN A 27 9.68 2.32 4.21
CA ASN A 27 10.99 1.82 3.80
C ASN A 27 11.71 1.09 4.94
N ARG A 28 11.63 1.63 6.15
CA ARG A 28 12.20 0.98 7.33
C ARG A 28 11.56 -0.39 7.59
N VAL A 29 10.23 -0.45 7.60
CA VAL A 29 9.50 -1.70 7.82
C VAL A 29 9.78 -2.71 6.71
N ALA A 30 9.80 -2.28 5.46
CA ALA A 30 10.12 -3.13 4.33
C ALA A 30 11.54 -3.71 4.46
N ALA A 31 12.52 -2.88 4.78
CA ALA A 31 13.91 -3.31 4.93
C ALA A 31 14.08 -4.36 6.04
N GLU A 32 13.39 -4.21 7.16
CA GLU A 32 13.40 -5.17 8.27
C GLU A 32 12.86 -6.55 7.85
N GLN A 33 12.04 -6.60 6.81
CA GLN A 33 11.47 -7.83 6.24
C GLN A 33 12.18 -8.29 4.96
N ASP A 34 13.30 -7.70 4.60
CA ASP A 34 13.99 -7.92 3.33
C ASP A 34 13.09 -7.72 2.10
N LEU A 35 12.22 -6.73 2.17
CA LEU A 35 11.32 -6.35 1.09
C LEU A 35 11.70 -4.98 0.53
N SER A 36 11.44 -4.77 -0.76
CA SER A 36 11.42 -3.43 -1.32
C SER A 36 10.10 -2.72 -0.95
N LEU A 37 10.08 -1.40 -1.09
CA LEU A 37 8.85 -0.63 -0.90
C LEU A 37 7.74 -1.10 -1.85
N THR A 38 8.09 -1.41 -3.10
CA THR A 38 7.13 -1.91 -4.09
C THR A 38 6.56 -3.28 -3.71
N GLN A 39 7.40 -4.18 -3.19
CA GLN A 39 6.94 -5.47 -2.67
C GLN A 39 6.00 -5.30 -1.47
N LEU A 40 6.32 -4.39 -0.56
CA LEU A 40 5.43 -4.06 0.56
C LEU A 40 4.08 -3.55 0.05
N ARG A 41 4.08 -2.69 -0.97
CA ARG A 41 2.85 -2.20 -1.60
C ARG A 41 2.03 -3.33 -2.23
N VAL A 42 2.68 -4.27 -2.88
CA VAL A 42 2.01 -5.47 -3.43
C VAL A 42 1.30 -6.24 -2.32
N LEU A 43 1.97 -6.51 -1.21
CA LEU A 43 1.36 -7.19 -0.08
C LEU A 43 0.15 -6.41 0.47
N GLY A 44 0.24 -5.10 0.53
CA GLY A 44 -0.87 -4.25 0.94
C GLY A 44 -2.07 -4.33 0.00
N ILE A 45 -1.84 -4.37 -1.30
CA ILE A 45 -2.91 -4.53 -2.30
C ILE A 45 -3.58 -5.91 -2.17
N LEU A 46 -2.79 -6.95 -1.96
CA LEU A 46 -3.28 -8.32 -1.87
C LEU A 46 -3.95 -8.65 -0.53
N ARG A 47 -3.92 -7.74 0.42
CA ARG A 47 -4.53 -7.93 1.74
C ARG A 47 -6.03 -8.26 1.65
N ASP A 48 -6.74 -7.59 0.78
CA ASP A 48 -8.19 -7.69 0.62
C ASP A 48 -8.63 -7.92 -0.83
N ARG A 49 -7.70 -8.24 -1.72
CA ARG A 49 -7.96 -8.44 -3.16
C ARG A 49 -7.19 -9.62 -3.68
N GLU A 50 -7.75 -10.26 -4.70
CA GLU A 50 -7.09 -11.31 -5.48
C GLU A 50 -7.11 -10.90 -6.96
N PRO A 51 -6.30 -9.88 -7.35
CA PRO A 51 -6.30 -9.36 -8.70
C PRO A 51 -5.68 -10.34 -9.69
N THR A 52 -6.03 -10.18 -10.96
CA THR A 52 -5.24 -10.76 -12.05
C THR A 52 -3.91 -10.03 -12.16
N MET A 53 -2.95 -10.64 -12.87
CA MET A 53 -1.66 -9.99 -13.13
C MET A 53 -1.83 -8.64 -13.85
N ALA A 54 -2.77 -8.56 -14.80
CA ALA A 54 -3.06 -7.33 -15.51
C ALA A 54 -3.64 -6.24 -14.60
N GLU A 55 -4.59 -6.61 -13.73
CA GLU A 55 -5.16 -5.69 -12.74
C GLU A 55 -4.11 -5.19 -11.75
N LEU A 56 -3.23 -6.09 -11.29
CA LEU A 56 -2.14 -5.73 -10.38
C LEU A 56 -1.18 -4.74 -11.03
N ALA A 57 -0.83 -4.94 -12.29
CA ALA A 57 0.01 -4.01 -13.04
C ALA A 57 -0.64 -2.62 -13.12
N THR A 58 -1.95 -2.56 -13.34
CA THR A 58 -2.71 -1.31 -13.35
C THR A 58 -2.68 -0.63 -11.98
N TYR A 59 -2.92 -1.35 -10.89
CA TYR A 59 -2.85 -0.80 -9.54
C TYR A 59 -1.47 -0.24 -9.19
N LEU A 60 -0.41 -0.91 -9.65
CA LEU A 60 0.96 -0.49 -9.38
C LEU A 60 1.44 0.62 -10.33
N GLY A 61 0.78 0.80 -11.47
CA GLY A 61 1.24 1.70 -12.51
C GLY A 61 2.56 1.24 -13.15
N LEU A 62 2.78 -0.07 -13.22
CA LEU A 62 3.99 -0.69 -13.75
C LEU A 62 3.69 -1.56 -14.97
N GLU A 63 4.72 -1.82 -15.76
CA GLU A 63 4.60 -2.74 -16.89
C GLU A 63 4.46 -4.18 -16.42
N ARG A 64 3.79 -5.01 -17.22
CA ARG A 64 3.52 -6.41 -16.89
C ARG A 64 4.78 -7.22 -16.66
N SER A 65 5.85 -6.96 -17.42
CA SER A 65 7.13 -7.64 -17.25
C SER A 65 7.76 -7.35 -15.88
N THR A 66 7.68 -6.11 -15.40
CA THR A 66 8.16 -5.71 -14.08
C THR A 66 7.35 -6.39 -12.97
N VAL A 67 6.03 -6.40 -13.10
CA VAL A 67 5.12 -7.06 -12.15
C VAL A 67 5.35 -8.56 -12.13
N SER A 68 5.55 -9.19 -13.28
CA SER A 68 5.87 -10.62 -13.38
C SER A 68 7.11 -10.97 -12.56
N GLY A 69 8.18 -10.20 -12.69
CA GLY A 69 9.40 -10.38 -11.90
C GLY A 69 9.18 -10.20 -10.39
N LEU A 70 8.41 -9.17 -10.00
CA LEU A 70 8.05 -8.94 -8.60
C LEU A 70 7.29 -10.12 -8.00
N ILE A 71 6.30 -10.62 -8.72
CA ILE A 71 5.46 -11.72 -8.27
C ILE A 71 6.25 -13.02 -8.23
N ASP A 72 7.08 -13.30 -9.23
CA ASP A 72 7.92 -14.51 -9.23
C ASP A 72 8.85 -14.56 -8.01
N ARG A 73 9.46 -13.44 -7.65
CA ARG A 73 10.27 -13.34 -6.43
C ARG A 73 9.44 -13.55 -5.17
N ALA A 74 8.24 -13.02 -5.13
CA ALA A 74 7.32 -13.20 -3.99
C ALA A 74 6.86 -14.65 -3.87
N VAL A 75 6.65 -15.35 -4.99
CA VAL A 75 6.32 -16.79 -5.00
C VAL A 75 7.48 -17.60 -4.44
N VAL A 76 8.71 -17.33 -4.87
CA VAL A 76 9.92 -18.01 -4.36
C VAL A 76 10.05 -17.83 -2.85
N ARG A 77 9.73 -16.66 -2.33
CA ARG A 77 9.74 -16.38 -0.87
C ARG A 77 8.56 -16.99 -0.12
N GLY A 78 7.61 -17.61 -0.81
CA GLY A 78 6.43 -18.19 -0.17
C GLY A 78 5.39 -17.19 0.29
N LEU A 79 5.40 -15.96 -0.24
CA LEU A 79 4.49 -14.90 0.17
C LEU A 79 3.25 -14.79 -0.72
N VAL A 80 3.35 -15.21 -1.98
CA VAL A 80 2.30 -15.08 -2.98
C VAL A 80 2.04 -16.41 -3.64
N ARG A 81 0.78 -16.65 -3.97
CA ARG A 81 0.33 -17.81 -4.74
C ARG A 81 -0.30 -17.32 -6.03
N LYS A 82 0.04 -17.99 -7.14
CA LYS A 82 -0.62 -17.80 -8.43
C LYS A 82 -1.65 -18.92 -8.64
N THR A 83 -2.85 -18.54 -9.06
CA THR A 83 -3.90 -19.49 -9.43
C THR A 83 -4.50 -19.10 -10.77
N ALA A 84 -4.98 -20.11 -11.53
CA ALA A 84 -5.70 -19.82 -12.76
C ALA A 84 -7.03 -19.12 -12.43
N ASP A 85 -7.39 -18.13 -13.23
CA ASP A 85 -8.67 -17.45 -13.09
C ASP A 85 -9.79 -18.40 -13.55
N SER A 86 -10.79 -18.61 -12.70
CA SER A 86 -11.92 -19.49 -13.02
C SER A 86 -12.81 -18.93 -14.15
N ALA A 87 -12.83 -17.61 -14.33
CA ALA A 87 -13.60 -16.95 -15.38
C ALA A 87 -12.88 -16.94 -16.73
N ASP A 88 -11.54 -16.87 -16.72
CA ASP A 88 -10.69 -16.91 -17.91
C ASP A 88 -9.44 -17.72 -17.60
N GLY A 89 -9.36 -18.93 -18.14
CA GLY A 89 -8.23 -19.84 -17.93
C GLY A 89 -6.88 -19.35 -18.42
N ARG A 90 -6.84 -18.24 -19.19
CA ARG A 90 -5.60 -17.59 -19.64
C ARG A 90 -5.06 -16.60 -18.64
N SER A 91 -5.92 -16.10 -17.73
CA SER A 91 -5.55 -15.14 -16.71
C SER A 91 -5.05 -15.86 -15.46
N VAL A 92 -4.10 -15.21 -14.79
CA VAL A 92 -3.54 -15.69 -13.52
C VAL A 92 -3.93 -14.70 -12.43
N ARG A 93 -4.53 -15.20 -11.37
CA ARG A 93 -4.82 -14.44 -10.15
C ARG A 93 -3.72 -14.62 -9.13
N VAL A 94 -3.54 -13.59 -8.33
CA VAL A 94 -2.49 -13.53 -7.31
C VAL A 94 -3.14 -13.35 -5.95
N SER A 95 -2.69 -14.12 -4.97
CA SER A 95 -3.20 -14.05 -3.60
C SER A 95 -2.09 -14.25 -2.59
N LEU A 96 -2.32 -13.80 -1.34
CA LEU A 96 -1.39 -14.03 -0.25
C LEU A 96 -1.46 -15.47 0.24
N THR A 97 -0.29 -16.01 0.60
CA THR A 97 -0.20 -17.27 1.35
C THR A 97 -0.58 -17.05 2.82
N ALA A 98 -0.80 -18.11 3.58
CA ALA A 98 -1.01 -18.02 5.03
C ALA A 98 0.19 -17.38 5.74
N GLU A 99 1.41 -17.69 5.30
CA GLU A 99 2.64 -17.05 5.81
C GLU A 99 2.64 -15.55 5.59
N ALA A 100 2.29 -15.11 4.38
CA ALA A 100 2.21 -13.70 4.04
C ALA A 100 1.14 -12.96 4.86
N ARG A 101 0.02 -13.61 5.14
CA ARG A 101 -1.03 -13.02 5.99
C ARG A 101 -0.55 -12.80 7.43
N ARG A 102 0.24 -13.72 7.96
CA ARG A 102 0.86 -13.54 9.28
C ARG A 102 1.89 -12.42 9.27
N LEU A 103 2.71 -12.34 8.22
CA LEU A 103 3.67 -11.26 8.04
C LEU A 103 2.95 -9.91 7.93
N GLU A 104 1.91 -9.84 7.14
CA GLU A 104 1.12 -8.63 6.93
C GLU A 104 0.52 -8.12 8.24
N THR A 105 -0.02 -9.00 9.08
CA THR A 105 -0.55 -8.62 10.40
C THR A 105 0.52 -7.96 11.27
N ARG A 106 1.73 -8.52 11.30
CA ARG A 106 2.85 -7.94 12.06
C ARG A 106 3.31 -6.60 11.49
N VAL A 107 3.41 -6.52 10.18
CA VAL A 107 3.84 -5.31 9.47
C VAL A 107 2.87 -4.16 9.69
N ILE A 108 1.57 -4.41 9.61
CA ILE A 108 0.55 -3.38 9.85
C ILE A 108 0.62 -2.86 11.29
N ALA A 109 0.79 -3.75 12.25
CA ALA A 109 0.94 -3.35 13.66
C ALA A 109 2.17 -2.46 13.86
N GLU A 110 3.29 -2.81 13.27
CA GLU A 110 4.53 -2.03 13.34
C GLU A 110 4.38 -0.66 12.66
N ILE A 111 3.78 -0.63 11.47
CA ILE A 111 3.48 0.64 10.78
C ILE A 111 2.62 1.53 11.68
N GLY A 112 1.58 0.98 12.30
CA GLY A 112 0.71 1.72 13.21
C GLY A 112 1.47 2.31 14.39
N GLU A 113 2.38 1.56 15.00
CA GLU A 113 3.21 2.05 16.10
C GLU A 113 4.17 3.16 15.67
N LEU A 114 4.81 3.00 14.51
CA LEU A 114 5.73 4.01 13.98
C LEU A 114 5.00 5.28 13.52
N MET A 115 3.73 5.16 13.11
CA MET A 115 2.90 6.31 12.75
C MET A 115 2.23 6.99 13.96
N ALA A 116 2.25 6.35 15.13
CA ALA A 116 1.59 6.89 16.32
C ALA A 116 2.00 8.34 16.67
N PRO A 117 3.28 8.76 16.56
CA PRO A 117 3.64 10.16 16.77
C PRO A 117 2.91 11.16 15.88
N LEU A 118 2.55 10.75 14.66
CA LEU A 118 1.77 11.56 13.73
C LEU A 118 0.27 11.53 14.10
N THR A 119 -0.27 10.34 14.31
CA THR A 119 -1.72 10.15 14.49
C THR A 119 -2.22 10.58 15.86
N ARG A 120 -1.40 10.47 16.90
CA ARG A 120 -1.79 10.83 18.28
C ARG A 120 -1.90 12.33 18.52
N ARG A 121 -1.35 13.15 17.63
CA ARG A 121 -1.52 14.60 17.69
C ARG A 121 -2.94 15.03 17.35
N LEU A 122 -3.70 14.14 16.70
CA LEU A 122 -5.10 14.36 16.35
C LEU A 122 -6.01 13.68 17.37
N ASN A 123 -7.09 14.35 17.76
CA ASN A 123 -8.12 13.72 18.58
C ASN A 123 -8.93 12.68 17.76
N PRO A 124 -9.73 11.81 18.40
CA PRO A 124 -10.48 10.77 17.68
C PRO A 124 -11.39 11.29 16.56
N GLY A 125 -12.05 12.43 16.77
CA GLY A 125 -12.91 13.04 15.75
C GLY A 125 -12.12 13.52 14.54
N GLU A 126 -10.97 14.15 14.78
CA GLU A 126 -10.06 14.61 13.72
C GLU A 126 -9.47 13.46 12.93
N ARG A 127 -9.10 12.36 13.58
CA ARG A 127 -8.62 11.15 12.90
C ARG A 127 -9.68 10.58 11.97
N LYS A 128 -10.91 10.48 12.44
CA LYS A 128 -12.02 9.98 11.64
C LYS A 128 -12.29 10.88 10.43
N ARG A 129 -12.29 12.19 10.65
CA ARG A 129 -12.50 13.18 9.58
C ARG A 129 -11.39 13.15 8.55
N LEU A 130 -10.13 13.09 8.98
CA LEU A 130 -8.98 13.00 8.08
C LEU A 130 -9.02 11.71 7.26
N SER A 131 -9.35 10.58 7.88
CA SER A 131 -9.52 9.30 7.18
C SER A 131 -10.57 9.40 6.08
N ALA A 132 -11.72 10.00 6.36
CA ALA A 132 -12.79 10.19 5.37
C ALA A 132 -12.35 11.11 4.22
N LEU A 133 -11.63 12.19 4.52
CA LEU A 133 -11.13 13.12 3.52
C LEU A 133 -10.07 12.49 2.62
N LEU A 134 -9.17 11.68 3.19
CA LEU A 134 -8.17 10.94 2.42
C LEU A 134 -8.83 9.92 1.49
N ALA A 135 -9.81 9.17 1.97
CA ALA A 135 -10.58 8.24 1.14
C ALA A 135 -11.23 8.96 -0.03
N LYS A 136 -11.89 10.09 0.24
CA LYS A 136 -12.50 10.93 -0.82
C LYS A 136 -11.46 11.40 -1.83
N ALA A 137 -10.32 11.89 -1.37
CA ALA A 137 -9.24 12.37 -2.25
C ALA A 137 -8.66 11.25 -3.13
N LEU A 138 -8.64 10.02 -2.62
CA LEU A 138 -8.17 8.83 -3.34
C LEU A 138 -9.24 8.21 -4.25
N GLY A 139 -10.46 8.74 -4.27
CA GLY A 139 -11.55 8.24 -5.10
C GLY A 139 -12.21 6.97 -4.55
N GLN A 140 -12.14 6.76 -3.25
CA GLN A 140 -12.73 5.59 -2.58
C GLN A 140 -14.08 5.92 -1.94
#